data_ea32665e65ab82d4d3b50748fd11542d
#
_entry.id   ea32665e65ab82d4d3b50748fd11542d
#
_cell.length_a   1.000
_cell.length_b   1.000
_cell.length_c   1.000
_cell.angle_alpha   90.00
_cell.angle_beta   90.00
_cell.angle_gamma   90.00
#
_symmetry.space_group_name_H-M   'P 1'
#
loop_
_entity.id
_entity.type
_entity.pdbx_description
1 polymer ?
#
loop_
_entity_poly.entity_id
_entity_poly.type
_entity_poly.pdbx_seq_one_letter_code
_entity_poly.pdbx_strand_id
1 'polypeptide(L)'
;MNLICADNPQSYACDISLFGRKRGSGESIWEIKKHIGYVSPEMHRAYLKNLPAIDIVASGLHDSIGLYRKTQEKDVDTCVWWMDIFGIADLKDRSFLQLSSGEQRMVLLARAFVKDPELLILDEPLHGLDMRNRRLVKDVIEAFCARKDKTLIMVTHYQEELPATITNSLFLKRNK
;
A
#
# COMPACT_ATOMS: atom_id res chain seq x y z
N MET A 1 -2.87 9.15 -9.14
CA MET A 1 -2.78 8.50 -7.80
C MET A 1 -2.85 9.53 -6.68
N ASN A 2 -1.99 10.55 -6.63
CA ASN A 2 -1.95 11.57 -5.57
C ASN A 2 -3.27 12.33 -5.35
N LEU A 3 -4.13 12.43 -6.36
CA LEU A 3 -5.46 13.05 -6.24
C LEU A 3 -6.43 12.19 -5.40
N ILE A 4 -6.35 10.86 -5.53
CA ILE A 4 -7.20 9.92 -4.78
C ILE A 4 -6.73 9.83 -3.33
N CYS A 5 -5.42 9.78 -3.10
CA CYS A 5 -4.81 9.70 -1.77
C CYS A 5 -4.89 11.03 -0.99
N ALA A 6 -5.42 12.10 -1.60
CA ALA A 6 -5.55 13.43 -1.01
C ALA A 6 -4.22 14.13 -0.67
N ASP A 7 -3.12 13.66 -1.23
CA ASP A 7 -1.80 14.29 -1.04
C ASP A 7 -1.58 15.52 -1.94
N ASN A 8 -2.53 15.79 -2.85
CA ASN A 8 -2.48 16.95 -3.75
C ASN A 8 -3.67 17.91 -3.47
N PRO A 9 -3.42 19.21 -3.19
CA PRO A 9 -4.47 20.21 -3.00
C PRO A 9 -5.47 20.32 -4.15
N GLN A 10 -5.06 20.02 -5.39
CA GLN A 10 -5.93 20.00 -6.56
C GLN A 10 -7.06 18.96 -6.46
N SER A 11 -6.97 18.00 -5.54
CA SER A 11 -8.03 17.01 -5.29
C SER A 11 -9.37 17.67 -4.90
N TYR A 12 -9.33 18.88 -4.31
CA TYR A 12 -10.53 19.64 -3.95
C TYR A 12 -11.13 20.41 -5.14
N ALA A 13 -10.36 20.64 -6.20
CA ALA A 13 -10.83 21.30 -7.43
C ALA A 13 -11.44 20.31 -8.45
N CYS A 14 -11.26 19.01 -8.23
CA CYS A 14 -11.78 17.95 -9.08
C CYS A 14 -13.07 17.37 -8.52
N ASP A 15 -13.99 16.95 -9.39
CA ASP A 15 -15.20 16.24 -8.97
C ASP A 15 -14.88 14.77 -8.69
N ILE A 16 -14.44 14.49 -7.47
CA ILE A 16 -14.04 13.16 -7.01
C ILE A 16 -14.97 12.72 -5.91
N SER A 17 -15.56 11.53 -6.05
CA SER A 17 -16.31 10.85 -5.00
C SER A 17 -15.60 9.57 -4.57
N LEU A 18 -15.43 9.38 -3.27
CA LEU A 18 -14.84 8.19 -2.67
C LEU A 18 -15.81 7.62 -1.62
N PHE A 19 -16.02 6.31 -1.65
CA PHE A 19 -16.93 5.62 -0.71
C PHE A 19 -18.35 6.26 -0.67
N GLY A 20 -18.83 6.68 -1.84
CA GLY A 20 -20.16 7.32 -1.98
C GLY A 20 -20.25 8.77 -1.48
N ARG A 21 -19.14 9.40 -1.06
CA ARG A 21 -19.08 10.78 -0.60
C ARG A 21 -18.24 11.64 -1.54
N LYS A 22 -18.75 12.85 -1.86
CA LYS A 22 -18.01 13.84 -2.65
C LYS A 22 -16.87 14.42 -1.81
N ARG A 23 -15.67 14.54 -2.40
CA ARG A 23 -14.53 15.19 -1.75
C ARG A 23 -14.84 16.66 -1.42
N GLY A 24 -14.47 17.07 -0.19
CA GLY A 24 -14.73 18.44 0.28
C GLY A 24 -16.13 18.65 0.88
N SER A 25 -16.88 17.56 1.15
CA SER A 25 -18.20 17.65 1.80
C SER A 25 -18.12 17.70 3.33
N GLY A 26 -16.92 17.93 3.90
CA GLY A 26 -16.70 18.08 5.34
C GLY A 26 -16.00 16.89 6.01
N GLU A 27 -15.66 15.83 5.25
CA GLU A 27 -14.89 14.71 5.75
C GLU A 27 -13.41 15.10 5.97
N SER A 28 -12.85 14.56 7.04
CA SER A 28 -11.43 14.67 7.33
C SER A 28 -10.61 13.79 6.36
N ILE A 29 -9.47 14.30 5.90
CA ILE A 29 -8.49 13.54 5.09
C ILE A 29 -8.08 12.24 5.80
N TRP A 30 -8.02 12.26 7.11
CA TRP A 30 -7.66 11.10 7.94
C TRP A 30 -8.73 10.02 7.94
N GLU A 31 -10.01 10.40 7.88
CA GLU A 31 -11.12 9.44 7.78
C GLU A 31 -11.05 8.68 6.46
N ILE A 32 -10.76 9.37 5.35
CA ILE A 32 -10.61 8.74 4.04
C ILE A 32 -9.37 7.82 4.02
N LYS A 33 -8.25 8.29 4.54
CA LYS A 33 -6.99 7.51 4.56
C LYS A 33 -7.11 6.20 5.34
N LYS A 34 -7.97 6.11 6.35
CA LYS A 34 -8.23 4.86 7.08
C LYS A 34 -8.71 3.72 6.18
N HIS A 35 -9.43 4.04 5.11
CA HIS A 35 -10.00 3.07 4.18
C HIS A 35 -9.09 2.76 2.97
N ILE A 36 -7.95 3.45 2.84
CA ILE A 36 -7.06 3.34 1.68
C ILE A 36 -5.71 2.74 2.08
N GLY A 37 -5.35 1.60 1.51
CA GLY A 37 -3.97 1.10 1.50
C GLY A 37 -3.24 1.65 0.28
N TYR A 38 -2.02 2.14 0.45
CA TYR A 38 -1.26 2.77 -0.64
C TYR A 38 0.21 2.37 -0.64
N VAL A 39 0.71 2.00 -1.83
CA VAL A 39 2.13 1.78 -2.11
C VAL A 39 2.51 2.50 -3.40
N SER A 40 3.63 3.24 -3.35
CA SER A 40 4.27 3.81 -4.54
C SER A 40 5.79 3.61 -4.51
N PRO A 41 6.47 3.74 -5.65
CA PRO A 41 7.93 3.68 -5.71
C PRO A 41 8.62 4.73 -4.85
N GLU A 42 7.96 5.87 -4.62
CA GLU A 42 8.52 6.99 -3.86
C GLU A 42 8.51 6.76 -2.34
N MET A 43 7.68 5.82 -1.85
CA MET A 43 7.57 5.57 -0.41
C MET A 43 8.87 5.11 0.23
N HIS A 44 9.78 4.45 -0.51
CA HIS A 44 11.10 4.09 0.00
C HIS A 44 11.88 5.33 0.50
N ARG A 45 11.69 6.48 -0.15
CA ARG A 45 12.36 7.73 0.19
C ARG A 45 11.78 8.44 1.41
N ALA A 46 10.58 8.05 1.82
CA ALA A 46 9.90 8.66 2.97
C ALA A 46 10.45 8.14 4.32
N TYR A 47 11.07 6.96 4.32
CA TYR A 47 11.60 6.33 5.53
C TYR A 47 13.11 6.53 5.62
N LEU A 48 13.53 7.67 6.18
CA LEU A 48 14.94 8.06 6.33
C LEU A 48 15.54 7.67 7.69
N LYS A 49 14.72 7.25 8.65
CA LYS A 49 15.20 6.87 9.98
C LYS A 49 15.42 5.36 10.09
N ASN A 50 16.35 5.01 10.97
CA ASN A 50 16.68 3.63 11.28
C ASN A 50 15.59 3.00 12.18
N LEU A 51 14.51 2.51 11.57
CA LEU A 51 13.37 1.88 12.24
C LEU A 51 13.33 0.38 11.95
N PRO A 52 12.90 -0.45 12.90
CA PRO A 52 12.58 -1.85 12.64
C PRO A 52 11.49 -1.99 11.57
N ALA A 53 11.55 -3.07 10.79
CA ALA A 53 10.56 -3.32 9.74
C ALA A 53 9.13 -3.39 10.29
N ILE A 54 8.94 -3.96 11.47
CA ILE A 54 7.63 -4.03 12.13
C ILE A 54 7.03 -2.64 12.40
N ASP A 55 7.85 -1.64 12.77
CA ASP A 55 7.37 -0.28 13.01
C ASP A 55 6.92 0.40 11.71
N ILE A 56 7.56 0.06 10.58
CA ILE A 56 7.12 0.50 9.25
C ILE A 56 5.75 -0.10 8.92
N VAL A 57 5.55 -1.41 9.13
CA VAL A 57 4.26 -2.07 8.91
C VAL A 57 3.18 -1.45 9.80
N ALA A 58 3.45 -1.30 11.11
CA ALA A 58 2.52 -0.71 12.08
C ALA A 58 2.12 0.73 11.74
N SER A 59 3.00 1.50 11.07
CA SER A 59 2.68 2.85 10.61
C SER A 59 1.49 2.88 9.63
N GLY A 60 1.19 1.76 8.98
CA GLY A 60 0.03 1.59 8.11
C GLY A 60 -1.30 1.62 8.86
N LEU A 61 -1.34 1.18 10.12
CA LEU A 61 -2.54 1.21 10.97
C LEU A 61 -2.98 2.65 11.31
N HIS A 62 -2.01 3.57 11.33
CA HIS A 62 -2.22 4.96 11.75
C HIS A 62 -2.09 5.97 10.60
N ASP A 63 -1.94 5.51 9.36
CA ASP A 63 -1.75 6.32 8.14
C ASP A 63 -0.62 7.36 8.24
N SER A 64 0.32 7.12 9.13
CA SER A 64 1.42 8.02 9.38
C SER A 64 2.65 7.63 8.57
N ILE A 65 2.89 8.32 7.47
CA ILE A 65 4.19 8.30 6.82
C ILE A 65 5.13 9.16 7.65
N GLY A 66 6.12 8.52 8.28
CA GLY A 66 7.13 9.24 9.06
C GLY A 66 6.77 9.61 10.50
N LEU A 67 5.60 9.23 11.01
CA LEU A 67 5.36 9.27 12.45
C LEU A 67 5.99 8.04 13.11
N TYR A 68 7.08 8.29 13.77
CA TYR A 68 7.96 7.32 14.40
C TYR A 68 7.41 6.93 15.77
N ARG A 69 6.29 6.22 15.77
CA ARG A 69 5.77 5.57 16.98
C ARG A 69 6.21 4.12 16.97
N LYS A 70 6.73 3.68 18.11
CA LYS A 70 7.01 2.27 18.35
C LYS A 70 5.68 1.49 18.25
N THR A 71 5.72 0.32 17.62
CA THR A 71 4.58 -0.59 17.53
C THR A 71 4.00 -0.87 18.92
N GLN A 72 2.69 -0.72 19.07
CA GLN A 72 2.00 -1.01 20.31
C GLN A 72 1.82 -2.52 20.46
N GLU A 73 1.86 -3.05 21.70
CA GLU A 73 1.70 -4.48 21.96
C GLU A 73 0.45 -5.08 21.30
N LYS A 74 -0.67 -4.38 21.34
CA LYS A 74 -1.94 -4.80 20.72
C LYS A 74 -1.87 -4.96 19.19
N ASP A 75 -0.93 -4.30 18.53
CA ASP A 75 -0.81 -4.26 17.08
C ASP A 75 0.26 -5.26 16.55
N VAL A 76 1.10 -5.78 17.48
CA VAL A 76 2.23 -6.66 17.13
C VAL A 76 1.76 -7.90 16.37
N ASP A 77 0.75 -8.60 16.89
CA ASP A 77 0.27 -9.86 16.31
C ASP A 77 -0.27 -9.64 14.89
N THR A 78 -1.01 -8.55 14.68
CA THR A 78 -1.53 -8.18 13.35
C THR A 78 -0.39 -7.85 12.38
N CYS A 79 0.61 -7.09 12.84
CA CYS A 79 1.76 -6.75 12.01
C CYS A 79 2.57 -7.99 11.64
N VAL A 80 2.86 -8.86 12.61
CA VAL A 80 3.60 -10.11 12.39
C VAL A 80 2.85 -11.04 11.44
N TRP A 81 1.52 -11.16 11.60
CA TRP A 81 0.69 -11.97 10.71
C TRP A 81 0.78 -11.50 9.25
N TRP A 82 0.69 -10.19 8.99
CA TRP A 82 0.86 -9.64 7.65
C TRP A 82 2.29 -9.81 7.13
N MET A 83 3.29 -9.66 8.00
CA MET A 83 4.69 -9.92 7.62
C MET A 83 4.93 -11.39 7.26
N ASP A 84 4.25 -12.32 7.95
CA ASP A 84 4.31 -13.76 7.64
C ASP A 84 3.67 -14.07 6.28
N ILE A 85 2.49 -13.50 5.98
CA ILE A 85 1.84 -13.60 4.66
C ILE A 85 2.79 -13.17 3.53
N PHE A 86 3.55 -12.10 3.75
CA PHE A 86 4.53 -11.62 2.77
C PHE A 86 5.90 -12.30 2.88
N GLY A 87 6.04 -13.32 3.75
CA GLY A 87 7.26 -14.12 3.91
C GLY A 87 8.47 -13.33 4.45
N ILE A 88 8.21 -12.33 5.30
CA ILE A 88 9.22 -11.43 5.88
C ILE A 88 9.14 -11.33 7.41
N ALA A 89 8.48 -12.28 8.10
CA ALA A 89 8.31 -12.23 9.55
C ALA A 89 9.66 -12.28 10.31
N ASP A 90 10.66 -12.96 9.75
CA ASP A 90 12.02 -13.03 10.28
C ASP A 90 12.78 -11.68 10.22
N LEU A 91 12.30 -10.75 9.42
CA LEU A 91 12.89 -9.41 9.27
C LEU A 91 12.32 -8.37 10.23
N LYS A 92 11.35 -8.72 11.09
CA LYS A 92 10.56 -7.78 11.90
C LYS A 92 11.40 -6.80 12.72
N ASP A 93 12.50 -7.29 13.30
CA ASP A 93 13.38 -6.49 14.17
C ASP A 93 14.57 -5.88 13.42
N ARG A 94 14.71 -6.18 12.12
CA ARG A 94 15.79 -5.61 11.31
C ARG A 94 15.47 -4.18 10.90
N SER A 95 16.51 -3.37 10.84
CA SER A 95 16.39 -2.00 10.34
C SER A 95 15.92 -1.99 8.88
N PHE A 96 14.86 -1.23 8.59
CA PHE A 96 14.34 -1.06 7.23
C PHE A 96 15.41 -0.59 6.24
N LEU A 97 16.31 0.30 6.66
CA LEU A 97 17.37 0.83 5.81
C LEU A 97 18.47 -0.19 5.47
N GLN A 98 18.56 -1.29 6.24
CA GLN A 98 19.51 -2.37 6.00
C GLN A 98 18.94 -3.52 5.16
N LEU A 99 17.64 -3.46 4.85
CA LEU A 99 16.98 -4.42 4.00
C LEU A 99 17.33 -4.18 2.53
N SER A 100 17.36 -5.26 1.73
CA SER A 100 17.44 -5.15 0.29
C SER A 100 16.21 -4.41 -0.29
N SER A 101 16.32 -3.88 -1.49
CA SER A 101 15.22 -3.16 -2.15
C SER A 101 13.95 -4.02 -2.29
N GLY A 102 14.11 -5.33 -2.54
CA GLY A 102 13.01 -6.29 -2.59
C GLY A 102 12.35 -6.48 -1.22
N GLU A 103 13.15 -6.70 -0.17
CA GLU A 103 12.63 -6.82 1.20
C GLU A 103 11.93 -5.54 1.66
N GLN A 104 12.51 -4.36 1.37
CA GLN A 104 11.86 -3.08 1.65
C GLN A 104 10.50 -2.97 0.94
N ARG A 105 10.43 -3.42 -0.33
CA ARG A 105 9.17 -3.44 -1.08
C ARG A 105 8.14 -4.34 -0.41
N MET A 106 8.53 -5.54 0.05
CA MET A 106 7.64 -6.46 0.77
C MET A 106 7.13 -5.86 2.08
N VAL A 107 7.98 -5.16 2.84
CA VAL A 107 7.59 -4.43 4.05
C VAL A 107 6.56 -3.33 3.75
N LEU A 108 6.76 -2.56 2.67
CA LEU A 108 5.81 -1.50 2.27
C LEU A 108 4.47 -2.06 1.77
N LEU A 109 4.50 -3.25 1.13
CA LEU A 109 3.28 -3.97 0.77
C LEU A 109 2.54 -4.42 2.04
N ALA A 110 3.20 -5.09 2.97
CA ALA A 110 2.61 -5.48 4.25
C ALA A 110 1.99 -4.27 4.98
N ARG A 111 2.68 -3.12 4.96
CA ARG A 111 2.17 -1.85 5.50
C ARG A 111 0.86 -1.39 4.86
N ALA A 112 0.70 -1.57 3.55
CA ALA A 112 -0.52 -1.16 2.86
C ALA A 112 -1.72 -2.06 3.19
N PHE A 113 -1.45 -3.34 3.47
CA PHE A 113 -2.47 -4.34 3.78
C PHE A 113 -2.83 -4.41 5.27
N VAL A 114 -1.95 -3.97 6.19
CA VAL A 114 -2.07 -4.21 7.64
C VAL A 114 -3.39 -3.77 8.26
N LYS A 115 -4.01 -2.73 7.73
CA LYS A 115 -5.30 -2.21 8.20
C LYS A 115 -6.51 -2.81 7.47
N ASP A 116 -6.29 -3.80 6.60
CA ASP A 116 -7.32 -4.42 5.78
C ASP A 116 -8.20 -3.41 5.01
N PRO A 117 -7.61 -2.55 4.16
CA PRO A 117 -8.30 -1.41 3.55
C PRO A 117 -9.46 -1.84 2.64
N GLU A 118 -10.44 -0.96 2.41
CA GLU A 118 -11.51 -1.14 1.41
C GLU A 118 -10.99 -0.84 0.00
N LEU A 119 -10.10 0.15 -0.12
CA LEU A 119 -9.45 0.52 -1.37
C LEU A 119 -7.93 0.32 -1.27
N LEU A 120 -7.40 -0.53 -2.12
CA LEU A 120 -5.95 -0.74 -2.25
C LEU A 120 -5.45 -0.06 -3.52
N ILE A 121 -4.46 0.80 -3.38
CA ILE A 121 -3.84 1.53 -4.49
C ILE A 121 -2.37 1.11 -4.58
N LEU A 122 -2.01 0.45 -5.66
CA LEU A 122 -0.67 -0.09 -5.88
C LEU A 122 -0.06 0.52 -7.15
N ASP A 123 1.05 1.21 -6.98
CA ASP A 123 1.82 1.81 -8.06
C ASP A 123 3.13 1.02 -8.23
N GLU A 124 3.26 0.31 -9.37
CA GLU A 124 4.39 -0.58 -9.68
C GLU A 124 4.71 -1.58 -8.54
N PRO A 125 3.73 -2.34 -7.99
CA PRO A 125 3.94 -3.12 -6.77
C PRO A 125 4.97 -4.24 -6.93
N LEU A 126 5.13 -4.77 -8.15
CA LEU A 126 6.02 -5.91 -8.44
C LEU A 126 7.42 -5.49 -8.90
N HIS A 127 7.64 -4.19 -9.08
CA HIS A 127 8.94 -3.69 -9.53
C HIS A 127 10.05 -4.01 -8.53
N GLY A 128 11.16 -4.56 -9.02
CA GLY A 128 12.33 -4.90 -8.20
C GLY A 128 12.21 -6.18 -7.38
N LEU A 129 11.09 -6.92 -7.48
CA LEU A 129 10.94 -8.23 -6.86
C LEU A 129 11.46 -9.34 -7.75
N ASP A 130 12.03 -10.38 -7.11
CA ASP A 130 12.35 -11.64 -7.78
C ASP A 130 11.08 -12.43 -8.15
N MET A 131 11.25 -13.49 -8.93
CA MET A 131 10.11 -14.27 -9.47
C MET A 131 9.23 -14.92 -8.37
N ARG A 132 9.85 -15.37 -7.27
CA ARG A 132 9.12 -15.99 -6.14
C ARG A 132 8.26 -14.94 -5.43
N ASN A 133 8.84 -13.80 -5.09
CA ASN A 133 8.15 -12.72 -4.41
C ASN A 133 7.09 -12.07 -5.30
N ARG A 134 7.32 -11.94 -6.62
CA ARG A 134 6.28 -11.50 -7.57
C ARG A 134 5.06 -12.41 -7.55
N ARG A 135 5.26 -13.74 -7.58
CA ARG A 135 4.15 -14.71 -7.51
C ARG A 135 3.38 -14.56 -6.19
N LEU A 136 4.10 -14.55 -5.06
CA LEU A 136 3.49 -14.39 -3.74
C LEU A 136 2.64 -13.11 -3.67
N VAL A 137 3.16 -11.97 -4.11
CA VAL A 137 2.43 -10.70 -4.09
C VAL A 137 1.19 -10.76 -4.99
N LYS A 138 1.28 -11.37 -6.18
CA LYS A 138 0.11 -11.58 -7.05
C LYS A 138 -0.96 -12.41 -6.35
N ASP A 139 -0.59 -13.53 -5.75
CA ASP A 139 -1.53 -14.41 -5.03
C ASP A 139 -2.23 -13.66 -3.88
N VAL A 140 -1.50 -12.85 -3.12
CA VAL A 140 -2.05 -12.00 -2.05
C VAL A 140 -3.02 -10.95 -2.60
N ILE A 141 -2.67 -10.29 -3.70
CA ILE A 141 -3.54 -9.30 -4.36
C ILE A 141 -4.81 -9.99 -4.88
N GLU A 142 -4.70 -11.15 -5.50
CA GLU A 142 -5.86 -11.91 -5.99
C GLU A 142 -6.79 -12.34 -4.85
N ALA A 143 -6.24 -12.84 -3.74
CA ALA A 143 -7.01 -13.18 -2.54
C ALA A 143 -7.72 -11.95 -1.95
N PHE A 144 -7.08 -10.78 -1.95
CA PHE A 144 -7.68 -9.52 -1.55
C PHE A 144 -8.87 -9.15 -2.47
N CYS A 145 -8.67 -9.20 -3.79
CA CYS A 145 -9.68 -8.84 -4.79
C CYS A 145 -10.87 -9.84 -4.84
N ALA A 146 -10.68 -11.08 -4.38
CA ALA A 146 -11.76 -12.06 -4.30
C ALA A 146 -12.83 -11.71 -3.27
N ARG A 147 -12.56 -10.79 -2.36
CA ARG A 147 -13.49 -10.31 -1.33
C ARG A 147 -14.41 -9.24 -1.93
N LYS A 148 -15.72 -9.34 -1.63
CA LYS A 148 -16.77 -8.50 -2.24
C LYS A 148 -16.69 -7.01 -1.90
N ASP A 149 -16.11 -6.66 -0.77
CA ASP A 149 -16.01 -5.30 -0.22
C ASP A 149 -14.67 -4.63 -0.52
N LYS A 150 -13.86 -5.20 -1.44
CA LYS A 150 -12.53 -4.71 -1.75
C LYS A 150 -12.45 -4.15 -3.17
N THR A 151 -11.72 -3.06 -3.29
CA THR A 151 -11.42 -2.41 -4.58
C THR A 151 -9.92 -2.27 -4.75
N LEU A 152 -9.43 -2.60 -5.95
CA LEU A 152 -8.02 -2.43 -6.32
C LEU A 152 -7.89 -1.39 -7.44
N ILE A 153 -6.96 -0.47 -7.27
CA ILE A 153 -6.39 0.36 -8.35
C ILE A 153 -4.91 -0.01 -8.46
N MET A 154 -4.53 -0.56 -9.60
CA MET A 154 -3.15 -0.96 -9.86
C MET A 154 -2.62 -0.23 -11.08
N VAL A 155 -1.42 0.33 -10.97
CA VAL A 155 -0.66 0.88 -12.09
C VAL A 155 0.55 -0.02 -12.33
N THR A 156 0.72 -0.45 -13.58
CA THR A 156 1.89 -1.21 -14.02
C THR A 156 2.17 -0.93 -15.49
N HIS A 157 3.42 -1.09 -15.91
CA HIS A 157 3.84 -1.05 -17.30
C HIS A 157 3.77 -2.43 -17.98
N TYR A 158 3.53 -3.50 -17.24
CA TYR A 158 3.56 -4.88 -17.72
C TYR A 158 2.20 -5.56 -17.59
N GLN A 159 1.64 -5.97 -18.72
CA GLN A 159 0.31 -6.60 -18.76
C GLN A 159 0.25 -7.94 -18.01
N GLU A 160 1.35 -8.69 -18.01
CA GLU A 160 1.48 -9.97 -17.30
C GLU A 160 1.49 -9.83 -15.77
N GLU A 161 1.68 -8.62 -15.26
CA GLU A 161 1.62 -8.33 -13.82
C GLU A 161 0.20 -8.15 -13.31
N LEU A 162 -0.76 -7.91 -14.19
CA LEU A 162 -2.15 -7.70 -13.79
C LEU A 162 -2.74 -8.98 -13.19
N PRO A 163 -3.45 -8.88 -12.04
CA PRO A 163 -4.22 -9.99 -11.50
C PRO A 163 -5.34 -10.41 -12.45
N ALA A 164 -5.68 -11.69 -12.44
CA ALA A 164 -6.79 -12.22 -13.25
C ALA A 164 -8.16 -11.62 -12.88
N THR A 165 -8.29 -11.06 -11.70
CA THR A 165 -9.50 -10.43 -11.15
C THR A 165 -9.73 -8.99 -11.62
N ILE A 166 -8.85 -8.40 -12.44
CA ILE A 166 -9.05 -7.05 -12.99
C ILE A 166 -10.29 -7.00 -13.87
N THR A 167 -11.20 -6.09 -13.57
CA THR A 167 -12.46 -5.91 -14.29
C THR A 167 -12.40 -4.82 -15.35
N ASN A 168 -11.59 -3.78 -15.12
CA ASN A 168 -11.48 -2.63 -16.01
C ASN A 168 -10.00 -2.23 -16.20
N SER A 169 -9.64 -1.81 -17.41
CA SER A 169 -8.30 -1.34 -17.75
C SER A 169 -8.35 -0.02 -18.49
N LEU A 170 -7.45 0.89 -18.11
CA LEU A 170 -7.26 2.17 -18.79
C LEU A 170 -5.83 2.29 -19.31
N PHE A 171 -5.67 2.44 -20.61
CA PHE A 171 -4.36 2.65 -21.23
C PHE A 171 -4.10 4.13 -21.44
N LEU A 172 -3.09 4.65 -20.74
CA LEU A 172 -2.65 6.04 -20.92
C LEU A 172 -1.57 6.11 -22.00
N LYS A 173 -1.86 6.78 -23.12
CA LYS A 173 -0.86 7.08 -24.15
C LYS A 173 -0.20 8.42 -23.83
N ARG A 174 1.12 8.47 -23.87
CA ARG A 174 1.86 9.74 -23.86
C ARG A 174 1.55 10.48 -25.17
N ASN A 175 0.88 11.61 -25.11
CA ASN A 175 0.87 12.54 -26.25
C ASN A 175 2.29 13.11 -26.37
N LYS A 176 2.90 12.89 -27.54
CA LYS A 176 4.18 13.49 -27.91
C LYS A 176 4.00 14.97 -28.12
#